data_d82e7d9e1acdf121936c7955eb7731d7
#
_entry.id   d82e7d9e1acdf121936c7955eb7731d7
#
_cell.length_a   1.000
_cell.length_b   1.000
_cell.length_c   1.000
_cell.angle_alpha   90.00
_cell.angle_beta   90.00
_cell.angle_gamma   90.00
#
_symmetry.space_group_name_H-M   'P 1'
#
loop_
_entity.id
_entity.type
_entity.pdbx_description
1 polymer ?
#
loop_
_entity_poly.entity_id
_entity_poly.type
_entity_poly.pdbx_seq_one_letter_code
_entity_poly.pdbx_strand_id
1 'polypeptide(L)'
;DGDRIRAIAKGRPVPDTSAPDPHRDPEERMRFLPRTGFDAQVLLPDRIFGNLYGASPTGGDLAKPIRVALCKMFNDESAKAQKNYPENFVGIITVPWDDIDETVAEVKRGAKLGLNAVFMPANWIGKSLDTIELYPFWEAVNDLKLPLFVHHIPQGCTGRTTIDHQPLYHMIGMERMRRLHIGTYLGFGLEYTLAVAALTLGGVMDEFPNLKFAFFEAGASWLPYARLGCERSSFIEPQCARNTTPPAELIRTRMLTAIEPVEHMEALVTTLGNEMFFFGTDFPHPEYLAYENTASSVMDRQGLNDQDKELILGGNIGRMLGI
;
A
#
# COMPACT_ATOMS: atom_id res chain seq x y z
N ASP A 1 -0.46 2.77 -20.53
CA ASP A 1 -1.10 1.47 -20.44
C ASP A 1 -0.05 0.36 -20.31
N GLY A 2 0.08 -0.22 -19.11
CA GLY A 2 1.13 -1.18 -18.77
C GLY A 2 1.05 -2.47 -19.62
N ASP A 3 -0.15 -2.91 -20.01
CA ASP A 3 -0.32 -4.08 -20.85
C ASP A 3 0.12 -3.83 -22.28
N ARG A 4 -0.10 -2.61 -22.77
CA ARG A 4 0.36 -2.18 -24.09
C ARG A 4 1.89 -2.15 -24.14
N ILE A 5 2.53 -1.56 -23.12
CA ILE A 5 3.99 -1.54 -23.00
C ILE A 5 4.55 -2.96 -22.90
N ARG A 6 3.94 -3.83 -22.08
CA ARG A 6 4.33 -5.23 -21.95
C ARG A 6 4.17 -6.02 -23.23
N ALA A 7 3.07 -5.79 -23.97
CA ALA A 7 2.84 -6.44 -25.26
C ALA A 7 3.90 -6.04 -26.27
N ILE A 8 4.17 -4.73 -26.39
CA ILE A 8 5.21 -4.19 -27.29
C ILE A 8 6.59 -4.76 -26.94
N ALA A 9 6.98 -4.72 -25.67
CA ALA A 9 8.27 -5.23 -25.20
C ALA A 9 8.46 -6.73 -25.46
N LYS A 10 7.37 -7.50 -25.51
CA LYS A 10 7.38 -8.96 -25.77
C LYS A 10 7.08 -9.34 -27.22
N GLY A 11 6.96 -8.35 -28.13
CA GLY A 11 6.56 -8.61 -29.51
C GLY A 11 5.20 -9.31 -29.65
N ARG A 12 4.29 -9.11 -28.69
CA ARG A 12 2.93 -9.66 -28.70
C ARG A 12 1.95 -8.65 -29.31
N PRO A 13 0.80 -9.10 -29.81
CA PRO A 13 -0.28 -8.20 -30.21
C PRO A 13 -0.62 -7.24 -29.06
N VAL A 14 -0.74 -5.97 -29.40
CA VAL A 14 -1.16 -4.95 -28.42
C VAL A 14 -2.63 -5.21 -28.08
N PRO A 15 -3.00 -5.31 -26.78
CA PRO A 15 -4.39 -5.50 -26.39
C PRO A 15 -5.27 -4.36 -26.95
N ASP A 16 -6.47 -4.70 -27.36
CA ASP A 16 -7.48 -3.72 -27.71
C ASP A 16 -7.89 -2.97 -26.44
N THR A 17 -7.63 -1.68 -26.42
CA THR A 17 -7.94 -0.79 -25.29
C THR A 17 -9.17 0.07 -25.56
N SER A 18 -9.90 -0.20 -26.64
CA SER A 18 -11.12 0.53 -26.98
C SER A 18 -12.36 0.07 -26.20
N ALA A 19 -12.33 -1.16 -25.66
CA ALA A 19 -13.43 -1.65 -24.82
C ALA A 19 -13.49 -0.92 -23.48
N PRO A 20 -14.70 -0.59 -22.98
CA PRO A 20 -14.89 -0.04 -21.65
C PRO A 20 -14.24 -0.95 -20.59
N ASP A 21 -13.43 -0.35 -19.70
CA ASP A 21 -12.69 -1.10 -18.69
C ASP A 21 -12.65 -0.28 -17.39
N PRO A 22 -13.33 -0.72 -16.32
CA PRO A 22 -13.39 0.00 -15.05
C PRO A 22 -12.04 0.15 -14.36
N HIS A 23 -11.01 -0.57 -14.80
CA HIS A 23 -9.63 -0.37 -14.32
C HIS A 23 -8.94 0.85 -14.93
N ARG A 24 -9.36 1.26 -16.13
CA ARG A 24 -8.70 2.33 -16.91
C ARG A 24 -9.56 3.55 -17.04
N ASP A 25 -10.88 3.35 -17.05
CA ASP A 25 -11.86 4.39 -17.31
C ASP A 25 -12.59 4.77 -16.01
N PRO A 26 -12.34 5.99 -15.48
CA PRO A 26 -13.03 6.49 -14.31
C PRO A 26 -14.56 6.48 -14.44
N GLU A 27 -15.11 6.71 -15.64
CA GLU A 27 -16.57 6.67 -15.84
C GLU A 27 -17.12 5.26 -15.69
N GLU A 28 -16.44 4.27 -16.27
CA GLU A 28 -16.82 2.86 -16.10
C GLU A 28 -16.64 2.41 -14.63
N ARG A 29 -15.59 2.89 -13.95
CA ARG A 29 -15.40 2.64 -12.53
C ARG A 29 -16.55 3.21 -11.69
N MET A 30 -17.03 4.40 -12.00
CA MET A 30 -18.20 5.00 -11.34
C MET A 30 -19.48 4.18 -11.53
N ARG A 31 -19.66 3.53 -12.68
CA ARG A 31 -20.78 2.61 -12.90
C ARG A 31 -20.68 1.32 -12.08
N PHE A 32 -19.46 0.92 -11.75
CA PHE A 32 -19.21 -0.28 -10.96
C PHE A 32 -19.24 -0.03 -9.45
N LEU A 33 -18.85 1.15 -8.99
CA LEU A 33 -18.69 1.49 -7.58
C LEU A 33 -19.90 1.14 -6.70
N PRO A 34 -21.16 1.42 -7.11
CA PRO A 34 -22.36 1.07 -6.32
C PRO A 34 -22.49 -0.44 -6.02
N ARG A 35 -21.92 -1.31 -6.87
CA ARG A 35 -21.96 -2.76 -6.65
C ARG A 35 -21.09 -3.22 -5.49
N THR A 36 -20.09 -2.44 -5.13
CA THR A 36 -19.18 -2.75 -4.02
C THR A 36 -19.80 -2.41 -2.66
N GLY A 37 -20.84 -1.56 -2.64
CA GLY A 37 -21.41 -1.00 -1.42
C GLY A 37 -20.63 0.16 -0.82
N PHE A 38 -19.66 0.73 -1.57
CA PHE A 38 -18.86 1.88 -1.16
C PHE A 38 -19.16 3.10 -2.02
N ASP A 39 -19.08 4.29 -1.41
CA ASP A 39 -19.30 5.56 -2.07
C ASP A 39 -18.01 6.14 -2.66
N ALA A 40 -16.86 5.80 -2.07
CA ALA A 40 -15.55 6.31 -2.48
C ALA A 40 -14.48 5.22 -2.54
N GLN A 41 -13.46 5.48 -3.33
CA GLN A 41 -12.31 4.58 -3.51
C GLN A 41 -11.00 5.34 -3.55
N VAL A 42 -9.97 4.76 -2.95
CA VAL A 42 -8.60 5.19 -3.17
C VAL A 42 -8.07 4.57 -4.46
N LEU A 43 -7.46 5.39 -5.30
CA LEU A 43 -6.92 4.97 -6.59
C LEU A 43 -5.46 4.51 -6.42
N LEU A 44 -5.24 3.21 -6.34
CA LEU A 44 -3.90 2.60 -6.31
C LEU A 44 -3.33 2.41 -7.73
N PRO A 45 -2.00 2.46 -7.91
CA PRO A 45 -1.35 2.34 -9.23
C PRO A 45 -1.24 0.89 -9.73
N ASP A 46 -2.32 0.12 -9.73
CA ASP A 46 -2.38 -1.32 -9.98
C ASP A 46 -1.47 -1.82 -11.11
N ARG A 47 -1.83 -1.61 -12.35
CA ARG A 47 -1.09 -2.20 -13.52
C ARG A 47 0.28 -1.59 -13.78
N ILE A 48 0.57 -0.45 -13.18
CA ILE A 48 1.86 0.22 -13.30
C ILE A 48 2.86 -0.35 -12.30
N PHE A 49 2.40 -0.93 -11.20
CA PHE A 49 3.23 -1.48 -10.13
C PHE A 49 4.38 -2.34 -10.62
N GLY A 50 4.05 -3.38 -11.35
CA GLY A 50 5.05 -4.30 -11.84
C GLY A 50 6.08 -3.66 -12.77
N ASN A 51 5.73 -2.56 -13.45
CA ASN A 51 6.62 -1.85 -14.34
C ASN A 51 7.47 -0.80 -13.61
N LEU A 52 6.89 -0.15 -12.58
CA LEU A 52 7.59 0.87 -11.81
C LEU A 52 8.62 0.27 -10.86
N TYR A 53 8.30 -0.88 -10.28
CA TYR A 53 9.05 -1.42 -9.15
C TYR A 53 9.76 -2.75 -9.42
N GLY A 54 9.82 -3.16 -10.68
CA GLY A 54 10.59 -4.35 -11.08
C GLY A 54 9.95 -5.70 -10.75
N ALA A 55 8.68 -5.72 -10.30
CA ALA A 55 7.95 -6.96 -10.06
C ALA A 55 7.55 -7.67 -11.37
N SER A 56 7.54 -6.98 -12.49
CA SER A 56 7.34 -7.56 -13.82
C SER A 56 8.60 -8.31 -14.29
N PRO A 57 8.47 -9.41 -15.03
CA PRO A 57 9.60 -10.06 -15.72
C PRO A 57 10.38 -9.13 -16.65
N THR A 58 9.80 -7.98 -16.99
CA THR A 58 10.42 -6.94 -17.82
C THR A 58 10.61 -5.62 -17.06
N GLY A 59 10.16 -5.52 -15.82
CA GLY A 59 10.03 -4.24 -15.11
C GLY A 59 11.34 -3.71 -14.53
N GLY A 60 12.26 -4.59 -14.14
CA GLY A 60 13.60 -4.19 -13.71
C GLY A 60 14.45 -3.55 -14.82
N ASP A 61 14.03 -3.69 -16.06
CA ASP A 61 14.76 -3.20 -17.23
C ASP A 61 14.28 -1.82 -17.73
N LEU A 62 13.23 -1.24 -17.12
CA LEU A 62 12.82 0.11 -17.50
C LEU A 62 13.86 1.13 -17.05
N ALA A 63 14.37 1.89 -18.01
CA ALA A 63 15.30 2.98 -17.71
C ALA A 63 14.65 3.99 -16.74
N LYS A 64 15.44 4.53 -15.81
CA LYS A 64 15.01 5.51 -14.81
C LYS A 64 14.11 6.63 -15.36
N PRO A 65 14.45 7.30 -16.52
CA PRO A 65 13.59 8.36 -17.07
C PRO A 65 12.18 7.87 -17.42
N ILE A 66 12.04 6.60 -17.83
CA ILE A 66 10.73 6.01 -18.15
C ILE A 66 9.93 5.79 -16.87
N ARG A 67 10.54 5.29 -15.79
CA ARG A 67 9.86 5.13 -14.49
C ARG A 67 9.38 6.46 -13.94
N VAL A 68 10.23 7.48 -13.97
CA VAL A 68 9.86 8.86 -13.56
C VAL A 68 8.68 9.39 -14.39
N ALA A 69 8.71 9.21 -15.72
CA ALA A 69 7.63 9.64 -16.59
C ALA A 69 6.31 8.89 -16.29
N LEU A 70 6.37 7.59 -16.02
CA LEU A 70 5.19 6.79 -15.66
C LEU A 70 4.57 7.24 -14.33
N CYS A 71 5.39 7.55 -13.32
CA CYS A 71 4.90 8.12 -12.06
C CYS A 71 4.15 9.44 -12.30
N LYS A 72 4.76 10.35 -13.06
CA LYS A 72 4.14 11.64 -13.39
C LYS A 72 2.82 11.46 -14.14
N MET A 73 2.79 10.60 -15.16
CA MET A 73 1.55 10.31 -15.90
C MET A 73 0.45 9.75 -15.03
N PHE A 74 0.77 8.79 -14.15
CA PHE A 74 -0.21 8.21 -13.24
C PHE A 74 -0.74 9.27 -12.27
N ASN A 75 0.12 10.08 -11.69
CA ASN A 75 -0.25 11.12 -10.74
C ASN A 75 -1.14 12.20 -11.39
N ASP A 76 -0.83 12.57 -12.64
CA ASP A 76 -1.65 13.52 -13.40
C ASP A 76 -3.05 12.96 -13.70
N GLU A 77 -3.16 11.71 -14.13
CA GLU A 77 -4.46 11.04 -14.37
C GLU A 77 -5.23 10.80 -13.06
N SER A 78 -4.54 10.44 -11.98
CA SER A 78 -5.15 10.26 -10.65
C SER A 78 -5.73 11.58 -10.13
N ALA A 79 -4.98 12.68 -10.26
CA ALA A 79 -5.46 14.02 -9.88
C ALA A 79 -6.65 14.48 -10.75
N LYS A 80 -6.64 14.17 -12.05
CA LYS A 80 -7.74 14.45 -12.96
C LYS A 80 -8.99 13.65 -12.58
N ALA A 81 -8.86 12.36 -12.28
CA ALA A 81 -9.97 11.52 -11.83
C ALA A 81 -10.57 12.05 -10.52
N GLN A 82 -9.74 12.35 -9.52
CA GLN A 82 -10.18 12.96 -8.27
C GLN A 82 -10.89 14.30 -8.48
N LYS A 83 -10.38 15.16 -9.35
CA LYS A 83 -11.02 16.44 -9.68
C LYS A 83 -12.38 16.28 -10.34
N ASN A 84 -12.54 15.27 -11.20
CA ASN A 84 -13.80 15.01 -11.90
C ASN A 84 -14.85 14.35 -11.00
N TYR A 85 -14.42 13.58 -10.00
CA TYR A 85 -15.27 12.83 -9.07
C TYR A 85 -14.76 13.01 -7.63
N PRO A 86 -14.84 14.23 -7.07
CA PRO A 86 -14.17 14.57 -5.80
C PRO A 86 -14.79 13.86 -4.57
N GLU A 87 -16.03 13.40 -4.67
CA GLU A 87 -16.69 12.64 -3.60
C GLU A 87 -16.43 11.14 -3.67
N ASN A 88 -15.88 10.66 -4.81
CA ASN A 88 -15.80 9.23 -5.08
C ASN A 88 -14.35 8.72 -5.25
N PHE A 89 -13.43 9.57 -5.70
CA PHE A 89 -12.06 9.16 -5.91
C PHE A 89 -11.06 9.95 -5.08
N VAL A 90 -10.21 9.23 -4.37
CA VAL A 90 -9.06 9.75 -3.66
C VAL A 90 -7.79 9.34 -4.40
N GLY A 91 -7.14 10.29 -5.03
CA GLY A 91 -5.88 10.06 -5.73
C GLY A 91 -4.69 10.03 -4.76
N ILE A 92 -3.72 9.18 -5.07
CA ILE A 92 -2.49 9.08 -4.30
C ILE A 92 -1.26 9.30 -5.18
N ILE A 93 -0.16 9.71 -4.56
CA ILE A 93 1.10 10.02 -5.22
C ILE A 93 1.90 8.72 -5.37
N THR A 94 2.23 8.38 -6.60
CA THR A 94 3.17 7.29 -6.93
C THR A 94 4.54 7.90 -7.24
N VAL A 95 5.61 7.30 -6.73
CA VAL A 95 6.96 7.84 -6.81
C VAL A 95 7.96 6.87 -7.44
N PRO A 96 9.03 7.33 -8.07
CA PRO A 96 10.11 6.48 -8.58
C PRO A 96 11.04 6.06 -7.43
N TRP A 97 10.61 5.10 -6.66
CA TRP A 97 11.14 4.68 -5.35
C TRP A 97 12.63 4.34 -5.30
N ASP A 98 13.26 4.10 -6.44
CA ASP A 98 14.69 3.81 -6.56
C ASP A 98 15.58 5.05 -6.70
N ASP A 99 14.99 6.25 -6.65
CA ASP A 99 15.70 7.53 -6.72
C ASP A 99 15.11 8.52 -5.73
N ILE A 100 15.85 8.86 -4.70
CA ILE A 100 15.35 9.71 -3.61
C ILE A 100 15.09 11.15 -4.07
N ASP A 101 15.93 11.72 -4.90
CA ASP A 101 15.76 13.09 -5.38
C ASP A 101 14.51 13.23 -6.24
N GLU A 102 14.31 12.31 -7.19
CA GLU A 102 13.09 12.25 -8.01
C GLU A 102 11.86 11.90 -7.18
N THR A 103 12.01 11.03 -6.17
CA THR A 103 10.93 10.69 -5.23
C THR A 103 10.46 11.92 -4.46
N VAL A 104 11.38 12.68 -3.86
CA VAL A 104 11.07 13.91 -3.12
C VAL A 104 10.45 14.97 -4.05
N ALA A 105 10.99 15.12 -5.26
CA ALA A 105 10.45 16.06 -6.24
C ALA A 105 9.00 15.70 -6.62
N GLU A 106 8.72 14.40 -6.83
CA GLU A 106 7.39 13.93 -7.23
C GLU A 106 6.39 13.97 -6.09
N VAL A 107 6.79 13.70 -4.83
CA VAL A 107 5.95 13.92 -3.63
C VAL A 107 5.49 15.37 -3.56
N LYS A 108 6.44 16.33 -3.70
CA LYS A 108 6.12 17.75 -3.66
C LYS A 108 5.24 18.19 -4.84
N ARG A 109 5.44 17.59 -6.02
CA ARG A 109 4.61 17.86 -7.20
C ARG A 109 3.19 17.31 -7.03
N GLY A 110 3.06 16.06 -6.60
CA GLY A 110 1.77 15.40 -6.38
C GLY A 110 0.93 16.10 -5.30
N ALA A 111 1.56 16.56 -4.22
CA ALA A 111 0.88 17.38 -3.20
C ALA A 111 0.29 18.67 -3.79
N LYS A 112 1.02 19.35 -4.71
CA LYS A 112 0.49 20.53 -5.42
C LYS A 112 -0.67 20.21 -6.36
N LEU A 113 -0.77 18.98 -6.85
CA LEU A 113 -1.91 18.51 -7.64
C LEU A 113 -3.14 18.21 -6.78
N GLY A 114 -3.01 18.23 -5.45
CA GLY A 114 -4.08 17.93 -4.50
C GLY A 114 -4.24 16.44 -4.20
N LEU A 115 -3.23 15.61 -4.50
CA LEU A 115 -3.26 14.19 -4.13
C LEU A 115 -3.06 14.02 -2.61
N ASN A 116 -3.77 13.06 -2.01
CA ASN A 116 -4.03 13.01 -0.58
C ASN A 116 -3.11 12.06 0.23
N ALA A 117 -2.33 11.22 -0.42
CA ALA A 117 -1.43 10.26 0.23
C ALA A 117 -0.23 9.93 -0.67
N VAL A 118 0.79 9.28 -0.11
CA VAL A 118 1.94 8.79 -0.87
C VAL A 118 1.97 7.27 -0.82
N PHE A 119 2.04 6.64 -1.99
CA PHE A 119 2.20 5.21 -2.14
C PHE A 119 3.66 4.80 -1.99
N MET A 120 3.93 3.74 -1.21
CA MET A 120 5.27 3.21 -1.01
C MET A 120 5.30 1.69 -0.77
N PRO A 121 6.37 1.00 -1.17
CA PRO A 121 6.67 -0.36 -0.72
C PRO A 121 7.06 -0.43 0.77
N ALA A 122 7.03 -1.65 1.34
CA ALA A 122 7.39 -1.90 2.74
C ALA A 122 8.91 -1.96 3.02
N ASN A 123 9.74 -1.84 1.98
CA ASN A 123 11.19 -1.70 2.11
C ASN A 123 11.73 -0.77 1.01
N TRP A 124 12.95 -0.32 1.16
CA TRP A 124 13.62 0.49 0.13
C TRP A 124 14.70 -0.31 -0.59
N ILE A 125 14.33 -0.89 -1.73
CA ILE A 125 15.25 -1.67 -2.60
C ILE A 125 15.95 -2.77 -1.79
N GLY A 126 15.18 -3.50 -0.97
CA GLY A 126 15.72 -4.53 -0.07
C GLY A 126 16.41 -4.01 1.18
N LYS A 127 16.47 -2.69 1.39
CA LYS A 127 16.98 -2.08 2.63
C LYS A 127 15.84 -1.78 3.60
N SER A 128 16.19 -1.70 4.88
CA SER A 128 15.27 -1.31 5.95
C SER A 128 14.79 0.14 5.80
N LEU A 129 13.57 0.43 6.24
CA LEU A 129 12.96 1.75 6.15
C LEU A 129 13.59 2.80 7.09
N ASP A 130 14.41 2.40 8.05
CA ASP A 130 15.17 3.29 8.93
C ASP A 130 16.54 3.70 8.38
N THR A 131 16.83 3.36 7.12
CA THR A 131 18.08 3.77 6.47
C THR A 131 18.15 5.28 6.28
N ILE A 132 19.33 5.86 6.55
CA ILE A 132 19.55 7.31 6.53
C ILE A 132 19.29 7.92 5.14
N GLU A 133 19.49 7.14 4.08
CA GLU A 133 19.26 7.58 2.71
C GLU A 133 17.79 7.94 2.44
N LEU A 134 16.84 7.41 3.23
CA LEU A 134 15.41 7.75 3.14
C LEU A 134 15.01 9.04 3.89
N TYR A 135 15.89 9.62 4.68
CA TYR A 135 15.56 10.78 5.51
C TYR A 135 15.01 11.97 4.71
N PRO A 136 15.55 12.33 3.53
CA PRO A 136 14.95 13.40 2.72
C PRO A 136 13.51 13.13 2.28
N PHE A 137 13.16 11.85 2.08
CA PHE A 137 11.78 11.44 1.78
C PHE A 137 10.88 11.56 3.02
N TRP A 138 11.34 11.05 4.19
CA TRP A 138 10.60 11.17 5.44
C TRP A 138 10.33 12.63 5.80
N GLU A 139 11.34 13.50 5.70
CA GLU A 139 11.21 14.94 5.92
C GLU A 139 10.14 15.55 5.01
N ALA A 140 10.21 15.29 3.70
CA ALA A 140 9.26 15.85 2.75
C ALA A 140 7.81 15.41 3.02
N VAL A 141 7.58 14.14 3.35
CA VAL A 141 6.25 13.61 3.67
C VAL A 141 5.75 14.14 5.03
N ASN A 142 6.65 14.19 6.04
CA ASN A 142 6.36 14.74 7.36
C ASN A 142 5.91 16.21 7.29
N ASP A 143 6.61 17.03 6.53
CA ASP A 143 6.32 18.47 6.38
C ASP A 143 5.00 18.71 5.65
N LEU A 144 4.70 17.89 4.67
CA LEU A 144 3.44 17.93 3.92
C LEU A 144 2.28 17.26 4.67
N LYS A 145 2.56 16.54 5.76
CA LYS A 145 1.59 15.76 6.57
C LYS A 145 0.77 14.76 5.75
N LEU A 146 1.35 14.22 4.70
CA LEU A 146 0.69 13.23 3.86
C LEU A 146 0.76 11.86 4.52
N PRO A 147 -0.33 11.10 4.60
CA PRO A 147 -0.28 9.70 5.01
C PRO A 147 0.41 8.84 3.95
N LEU A 148 1.01 7.74 4.40
CA LEU A 148 1.76 6.79 3.59
C LEU A 148 0.94 5.51 3.42
N PHE A 149 0.69 5.14 2.18
CA PHE A 149 -0.03 3.93 1.81
C PHE A 149 0.98 2.86 1.43
N VAL A 150 1.15 1.89 2.33
CA VAL A 150 2.14 0.83 2.20
C VAL A 150 1.50 -0.37 1.54
N HIS A 151 1.98 -0.69 0.35
CA HIS A 151 1.57 -1.87 -0.39
C HIS A 151 2.79 -2.55 -0.99
N HIS A 152 3.08 -3.75 -0.52
CA HIS A 152 4.28 -4.43 -1.01
C HIS A 152 4.02 -5.14 -2.32
N ILE A 153 5.05 -5.19 -3.15
CA ILE A 153 4.96 -5.73 -4.50
C ILE A 153 5.46 -7.16 -4.49
N PRO A 154 4.62 -8.13 -4.89
CA PRO A 154 5.02 -9.52 -4.92
C PRO A 154 6.13 -9.74 -5.94
N GLN A 155 7.24 -10.31 -5.49
CA GLN A 155 8.27 -10.80 -6.37
C GLN A 155 7.82 -12.09 -7.05
N GLY A 156 7.82 -12.09 -8.36
CA GLY A 156 7.84 -13.35 -9.09
C GLY A 156 6.54 -14.12 -9.18
N CYS A 157 5.38 -13.50 -8.99
CA CYS A 157 4.09 -14.09 -9.42
C CYS A 157 4.06 -14.50 -10.91
N THR A 158 5.12 -14.21 -11.64
CA THR A 158 5.25 -14.45 -13.07
C THR A 158 6.05 -15.70 -13.45
N GLY A 159 6.34 -16.59 -12.51
CA GLY A 159 6.86 -17.95 -12.81
C GLY A 159 8.24 -18.04 -13.47
N ARG A 160 8.98 -16.94 -13.62
CA ARG A 160 10.30 -16.90 -14.26
C ARG A 160 11.19 -15.84 -13.64
N THR A 161 11.53 -15.97 -12.37
CA THR A 161 12.74 -15.32 -11.90
C THR A 161 13.91 -16.21 -12.30
N THR A 162 14.61 -15.82 -13.35
CA THR A 162 15.95 -16.37 -13.57
C THR A 162 16.82 -15.91 -12.41
N ILE A 163 17.65 -16.81 -11.92
CA ILE A 163 18.58 -16.58 -10.80
C ILE A 163 19.48 -15.35 -11.03
N ASP A 164 19.57 -14.88 -12.25
CA ASP A 164 20.47 -13.80 -12.70
C ASP A 164 19.87 -12.40 -12.62
N HIS A 165 18.57 -12.23 -12.45
CA HIS A 165 17.95 -10.93 -12.27
C HIS A 165 17.55 -10.73 -10.81
N GLN A 166 18.40 -10.00 -10.08
CA GLN A 166 18.07 -9.51 -8.74
C GLN A 166 16.96 -8.47 -8.89
N PRO A 167 15.74 -8.75 -8.42
CA PRO A 167 14.70 -7.73 -8.46
C PRO A 167 15.07 -6.56 -7.56
N LEU A 168 14.68 -5.34 -7.93
CA LEU A 168 14.89 -4.14 -7.13
C LEU A 168 14.28 -4.24 -5.72
N TYR A 169 13.29 -5.10 -5.55
CA TYR A 169 12.57 -5.27 -4.29
C TYR A 169 12.62 -6.73 -3.85
N HIS A 170 13.19 -6.96 -2.69
CA HIS A 170 13.25 -8.24 -2.04
C HIS A 170 12.25 -8.31 -0.90
N MET A 171 11.41 -9.35 -0.90
CA MET A 171 10.63 -9.76 0.26
C MET A 171 11.30 -10.97 0.89
N ILE A 172 11.75 -10.85 2.13
CA ILE A 172 12.44 -11.93 2.84
C ILE A 172 11.60 -13.21 2.88
N GLY A 173 10.29 -13.09 3.13
CA GLY A 173 9.37 -14.22 3.10
C GLY A 173 9.30 -14.91 1.74
N MET A 174 9.28 -14.15 0.66
CA MET A 174 9.18 -14.69 -0.69
C MET A 174 10.46 -15.35 -1.17
N GLU A 175 11.63 -14.91 -0.74
CA GLU A 175 12.89 -15.55 -1.14
C GLU A 175 12.96 -17.03 -0.80
N ARG A 176 12.52 -17.39 0.40
CA ARG A 176 12.47 -18.79 0.85
C ARG A 176 11.36 -19.60 0.18
N MET A 177 10.29 -18.94 -0.24
CA MET A 177 9.09 -19.56 -0.82
C MET A 177 9.03 -19.48 -2.34
N ARG A 178 10.09 -19.07 -3.03
CA ARG A 178 10.14 -18.89 -4.51
C ARG A 178 9.60 -20.06 -5.31
N ARG A 179 9.70 -21.28 -4.79
CA ARG A 179 9.20 -22.49 -5.47
C ARG A 179 7.70 -22.70 -5.32
N LEU A 180 7.06 -22.04 -4.37
CA LEU A 180 5.67 -22.31 -4.04
C LEU A 180 4.68 -21.41 -4.77
N HIS A 181 5.10 -20.26 -5.27
CA HIS A 181 4.26 -19.24 -5.95
C HIS A 181 2.96 -18.85 -5.20
N ILE A 182 2.80 -19.31 -3.95
CA ILE A 182 1.61 -19.14 -3.12
C ILE A 182 1.90 -18.36 -1.84
N GLY A 183 3.10 -17.83 -1.72
CA GLY A 183 3.56 -17.16 -0.49
C GLY A 183 3.27 -15.66 -0.43
N THR A 184 2.51 -15.11 -1.38
CA THR A 184 2.30 -13.66 -1.50
C THR A 184 1.76 -13.05 -0.21
N TYR A 185 0.61 -13.51 0.28
CA TYR A 185 -0.02 -12.97 1.50
C TYR A 185 0.83 -13.21 2.76
N LEU A 186 1.44 -14.38 2.89
CA LEU A 186 2.39 -14.64 3.98
C LEU A 186 3.61 -13.71 3.88
N GLY A 187 4.12 -13.50 2.68
CA GLY A 187 5.24 -12.61 2.42
C GLY A 187 4.92 -11.17 2.79
N PHE A 188 3.74 -10.67 2.47
CA PHE A 188 3.31 -9.31 2.83
C PHE A 188 3.29 -9.10 4.34
N GLY A 189 2.64 -9.97 5.11
CA GLY A 189 2.58 -9.85 6.56
C GLY A 189 3.94 -9.90 7.24
N LEU A 190 4.87 -10.73 6.74
CA LEU A 190 6.25 -10.77 7.24
C LEU A 190 7.00 -9.48 6.92
N GLU A 191 6.87 -8.98 5.71
CA GLU A 191 7.52 -7.74 5.28
C GLU A 191 6.98 -6.52 6.04
N TYR A 192 5.68 -6.46 6.28
CA TYR A 192 5.07 -5.40 7.08
C TYR A 192 5.50 -5.47 8.55
N THR A 193 5.71 -6.67 9.10
CA THR A 193 6.29 -6.84 10.44
C THR A 193 7.67 -6.18 10.52
N LEU A 194 8.52 -6.39 9.51
CA LEU A 194 9.84 -5.77 9.45
C LEU A 194 9.76 -4.26 9.23
N ALA A 195 8.84 -3.79 8.37
CA ALA A 195 8.61 -2.38 8.16
C ALA A 195 8.17 -1.66 9.45
N VAL A 196 7.23 -2.24 10.20
CA VAL A 196 6.79 -1.70 11.50
C VAL A 196 7.93 -1.66 12.49
N ALA A 197 8.76 -2.70 12.56
CA ALA A 197 9.94 -2.70 13.42
C ALA A 197 10.92 -1.57 13.04
N ALA A 198 11.23 -1.40 11.75
CA ALA A 198 12.09 -0.31 11.28
C ALA A 198 11.53 1.08 11.59
N LEU A 199 10.23 1.30 11.37
CA LEU A 199 9.57 2.57 11.59
C LEU A 199 9.47 2.94 13.09
N THR A 200 9.23 1.94 13.96
CA THR A 200 9.13 2.13 15.41
C THR A 200 10.50 2.05 16.08
N LEU A 201 11.09 0.85 16.17
CA LEU A 201 12.37 0.61 16.86
C LEU A 201 13.54 1.35 16.21
N GLY A 202 13.51 1.53 14.89
CA GLY A 202 14.48 2.33 14.14
C GLY A 202 14.39 3.84 14.39
N GLY A 203 13.35 4.33 15.12
CA GLY A 203 13.21 5.72 15.54
C GLY A 203 12.61 6.65 14.48
N VAL A 204 12.27 6.18 13.29
CA VAL A 204 11.73 7.02 12.20
C VAL A 204 10.47 7.78 12.63
N MET A 205 9.54 7.11 13.32
CA MET A 205 8.29 7.74 13.75
C MET A 205 8.46 8.75 14.88
N ASP A 206 9.49 8.63 15.69
CA ASP A 206 9.81 9.64 16.71
C ASP A 206 10.46 10.88 16.10
N GLU A 207 11.36 10.66 15.10
CA GLU A 207 12.05 11.75 14.42
C GLU A 207 11.12 12.53 13.49
N PHE A 208 10.13 11.85 12.88
CA PHE A 208 9.16 12.43 11.95
C PHE A 208 7.73 12.28 12.50
N PRO A 209 7.28 13.17 13.39
CA PRO A 209 6.06 12.97 14.19
C PRO A 209 4.74 13.03 13.42
N ASN A 210 4.71 13.58 12.21
CA ASN A 210 3.50 13.66 11.39
C ASN A 210 3.29 12.44 10.49
N LEU A 211 4.25 11.53 10.38
CA LEU A 211 4.11 10.33 9.56
C LEU A 211 2.99 9.42 10.08
N LYS A 212 2.12 9.01 9.17
CA LYS A 212 1.05 8.03 9.39
C LYS A 212 1.08 6.99 8.29
N PHE A 213 0.75 5.75 8.61
CA PHE A 213 0.87 4.62 7.68
C PHE A 213 -0.43 3.83 7.59
N ALA A 214 -0.83 3.46 6.38
CA ALA A 214 -1.92 2.51 6.11
C ALA A 214 -1.36 1.33 5.31
N PHE A 215 -1.48 0.11 5.84
CA PHE A 215 -0.96 -1.12 5.24
C PHE A 215 -2.08 -1.87 4.52
N PHE A 216 -1.84 -2.25 3.26
CA PHE A 216 -2.82 -2.85 2.37
C PHE A 216 -2.52 -4.32 2.05
N GLU A 217 -3.54 -5.09 1.69
CA GLU A 217 -3.46 -6.42 1.06
C GLU A 217 -2.66 -7.50 1.85
N ALA A 218 -2.63 -7.42 3.17
CA ALA A 218 -2.03 -8.46 4.00
C ALA A 218 -2.98 -8.92 5.12
N GLY A 219 -4.20 -8.44 5.07
CA GLY A 219 -5.08 -8.54 6.23
C GLY A 219 -4.52 -7.79 7.44
N ALA A 220 -5.06 -8.05 8.60
CA ALA A 220 -4.67 -7.43 9.87
C ALA A 220 -4.09 -8.42 10.88
N SER A 221 -4.16 -9.73 10.63
CA SER A 221 -3.76 -10.78 11.57
C SER A 221 -2.26 -10.81 11.89
N TRP A 222 -1.42 -10.17 11.08
CA TRP A 222 0.02 -10.01 11.32
C TRP A 222 0.34 -8.95 12.39
N LEU A 223 -0.53 -7.94 12.55
CA LEU A 223 -0.25 -6.75 13.37
C LEU A 223 -0.15 -7.03 14.88
N PRO A 224 -0.99 -7.91 15.51
CA PRO A 224 -0.80 -8.29 16.91
C PRO A 224 0.57 -8.90 17.18
N TYR A 225 1.07 -9.73 16.26
CA TYR A 225 2.41 -10.33 16.36
C TYR A 225 3.52 -9.26 16.23
N ALA A 226 3.41 -8.38 15.23
CA ALA A 226 4.37 -7.31 15.01
C ALA A 226 4.44 -6.36 16.22
N ARG A 227 3.28 -5.94 16.74
CA ARG A 227 3.19 -5.09 17.93
C ARG A 227 3.88 -5.73 19.13
N LEU A 228 3.51 -6.96 19.48
CA LEU A 228 4.10 -7.67 20.61
C LEU A 228 5.61 -7.87 20.44
N GLY A 229 6.06 -8.18 19.23
CA GLY A 229 7.48 -8.31 18.88
C GLY A 229 8.26 -7.03 19.11
N CYS A 230 7.73 -5.89 18.65
CA CYS A 230 8.36 -4.58 18.85
C CYS A 230 8.41 -4.17 20.33
N GLU A 231 7.32 -4.34 21.07
CA GLU A 231 7.27 -4.07 22.52
C GLU A 231 8.32 -4.91 23.27
N ARG A 232 8.37 -6.20 22.96
CA ARG A 232 9.31 -7.12 23.61
C ARG A 232 10.76 -6.78 23.29
N SER A 233 11.07 -6.48 22.02
CA SER A 233 12.44 -6.11 21.60
C SER A 233 12.90 -4.82 22.25
N SER A 234 12.04 -3.80 22.31
CA SER A 234 12.33 -2.54 22.99
C SER A 234 12.58 -2.73 24.49
N PHE A 235 11.92 -3.69 25.13
CA PHE A 235 12.09 -4.00 26.54
C PHE A 235 13.36 -4.82 26.83
N ILE A 236 13.65 -5.85 26.01
CA ILE A 236 14.77 -6.78 26.26
C ILE A 236 16.11 -6.19 25.81
N GLU A 237 16.10 -5.44 24.71
CA GLU A 237 17.31 -4.89 24.10
C GLU A 237 17.20 -3.37 23.88
N PRO A 238 16.95 -2.57 24.94
CA PRO A 238 16.72 -1.13 24.81
C PRO A 238 17.91 -0.39 24.19
N GLN A 239 19.12 -0.94 24.30
CA GLN A 239 20.33 -0.37 23.70
C GLN A 239 20.36 -0.49 22.16
N CYS A 240 19.54 -1.38 21.58
CA CYS A 240 19.45 -1.59 20.14
C CYS A 240 18.31 -0.79 19.50
N ALA A 241 17.36 -0.34 20.30
CA ALA A 241 16.21 0.44 19.85
C ALA A 241 16.49 1.95 19.95
N ARG A 242 16.09 2.70 18.91
CA ARG A 242 16.24 4.17 18.86
C ARG A 242 14.97 4.91 19.24
N ASN A 243 13.85 4.19 19.42
CA ASN A 243 12.58 4.80 19.77
C ASN A 243 12.61 5.37 21.21
N THR A 244 11.94 6.50 21.37
CA THR A 244 11.67 7.13 22.67
C THR A 244 10.23 6.94 23.11
N THR A 245 9.30 6.84 22.15
CA THR A 245 7.90 6.53 22.37
C THR A 245 7.70 5.01 22.35
N PRO A 246 6.88 4.43 23.24
CA PRO A 246 6.59 2.99 23.23
C PRO A 246 6.06 2.53 21.87
N PRO A 247 6.55 1.39 21.31
CA PRO A 247 6.10 0.92 20.00
C PRO A 247 4.59 0.73 19.89
N ALA A 248 3.93 0.22 20.93
CA ALA A 248 2.49 0.06 20.94
C ALA A 248 1.73 1.39 20.80
N GLU A 249 2.24 2.47 21.35
CA GLU A 249 1.65 3.81 21.23
C GLU A 249 1.82 4.36 19.82
N LEU A 250 3.02 4.24 19.25
CA LEU A 250 3.29 4.63 17.85
C LEU A 250 2.38 3.88 16.87
N ILE A 251 2.28 2.57 17.03
CA ILE A 251 1.42 1.71 16.20
C ILE A 251 -0.04 2.16 16.34
N ARG A 252 -0.54 2.26 17.56
CA ARG A 252 -1.95 2.59 17.81
C ARG A 252 -2.35 3.97 17.29
N THR A 253 -1.46 4.95 17.36
CA THR A 253 -1.79 6.35 17.04
C THR A 253 -1.52 6.74 15.59
N ARG A 254 -0.68 5.97 14.87
CA ARG A 254 -0.18 6.38 13.55
C ARG A 254 -0.23 5.30 12.48
N MET A 255 -0.77 4.11 12.79
CA MET A 255 -0.86 3.03 11.80
C MET A 255 -2.29 2.53 11.66
N LEU A 256 -2.68 2.24 10.43
CA LEU A 256 -3.88 1.49 10.09
C LEU A 256 -3.49 0.26 9.27
N THR A 257 -4.29 -0.80 9.32
CA THR A 257 -4.14 -1.96 8.43
C THR A 257 -5.48 -2.34 7.82
N ALA A 258 -5.45 -2.75 6.55
CA ALA A 258 -6.63 -3.29 5.89
C ALA A 258 -7.02 -4.60 6.57
N ILE A 259 -8.32 -4.75 6.86
CA ILE A 259 -8.88 -5.99 7.37
C ILE A 259 -9.64 -6.70 6.26
N GLU A 260 -9.55 -8.02 6.21
CA GLU A 260 -10.11 -8.82 5.14
C GLU A 260 -11.34 -9.64 5.58
N PRO A 261 -12.28 -9.96 4.64
CA PRO A 261 -13.51 -10.69 4.98
C PRO A 261 -13.29 -12.05 5.65
N VAL A 262 -12.17 -12.71 5.35
CA VAL A 262 -11.84 -14.05 5.87
C VAL A 262 -11.27 -14.04 7.30
N GLU A 263 -10.98 -12.86 7.83
CA GLU A 263 -10.35 -12.72 9.14
C GLU A 263 -11.37 -12.74 10.29
N HIS A 264 -10.86 -13.03 11.49
CA HIS A 264 -11.61 -12.95 12.74
C HIS A 264 -11.65 -11.49 13.22
N MET A 265 -12.40 -10.64 12.53
CA MET A 265 -12.44 -9.17 12.77
C MET A 265 -12.78 -8.84 14.22
N GLU A 266 -13.71 -9.57 14.82
CA GLU A 266 -14.16 -9.37 16.21
C GLU A 266 -13.01 -9.58 17.21
N ALA A 267 -12.19 -10.60 16.99
CA ALA A 267 -11.02 -10.88 17.82
C ALA A 267 -9.94 -9.80 17.63
N LEU A 268 -9.73 -9.34 16.40
CA LEU A 268 -8.77 -8.27 16.09
C LEU A 268 -9.19 -6.94 16.72
N VAL A 269 -10.47 -6.57 16.60
CA VAL A 269 -11.04 -5.37 17.23
C VAL A 269 -10.91 -5.45 18.76
N THR A 270 -11.20 -6.61 19.36
CA THR A 270 -11.03 -6.81 20.80
C THR A 270 -9.56 -6.65 21.24
N THR A 271 -8.61 -7.10 20.42
CA THR A 271 -7.18 -7.14 20.76
C THR A 271 -6.49 -5.80 20.56
N LEU A 272 -6.82 -5.09 19.49
CA LEU A 272 -6.10 -3.89 19.05
C LEU A 272 -6.92 -2.60 19.17
N GLY A 273 -8.24 -2.70 19.33
CA GLY A 273 -9.18 -1.58 19.23
C GLY A 273 -9.71 -1.39 17.81
N ASN A 274 -10.86 -0.72 17.70
CA ASN A 274 -11.55 -0.52 16.43
C ASN A 274 -10.95 0.62 15.57
N GLU A 275 -10.06 1.44 16.13
CA GLU A 275 -9.41 2.56 15.44
C GLU A 275 -8.22 2.13 14.55
N MET A 276 -7.87 0.84 14.56
CA MET A 276 -6.69 0.31 13.87
C MET A 276 -6.97 -0.19 12.45
N PHE A 277 -8.24 -0.28 12.03
CA PHE A 277 -8.63 -1.01 10.85
C PHE A 277 -9.35 -0.15 9.83
N PHE A 278 -9.14 -0.47 8.55
CA PHE A 278 -9.96 -0.01 7.45
C PHE A 278 -10.24 -1.17 6.51
N PHE A 279 -11.22 -1.01 5.62
CA PHE A 279 -11.61 -2.05 4.68
C PHE A 279 -11.06 -1.74 3.28
N GLY A 280 -10.50 -2.74 2.61
CA GLY A 280 -10.07 -2.67 1.22
C GLY A 280 -10.77 -3.72 0.37
N THR A 281 -11.24 -3.33 -0.82
CA THR A 281 -11.91 -4.26 -1.74
C THR A 281 -10.95 -5.03 -2.62
N ASP A 282 -9.71 -4.58 -2.70
CA ASP A 282 -8.70 -5.07 -3.65
C ASP A 282 -9.24 -5.18 -5.11
N PHE A 283 -10.26 -4.35 -5.41
CA PHE A 283 -10.85 -4.33 -6.75
C PHE A 283 -9.79 -3.92 -7.77
N PRO A 284 -9.60 -4.70 -8.84
CA PRO A 284 -10.50 -5.73 -9.37
C PRO A 284 -9.97 -7.16 -9.26
N HIS A 285 -9.23 -7.50 -8.23
CA HIS A 285 -8.76 -8.86 -8.05
C HIS A 285 -9.93 -9.82 -7.83
N PRO A 286 -9.86 -11.05 -8.39
CA PRO A 286 -11.02 -11.94 -8.45
C PRO A 286 -11.48 -12.48 -7.10
N GLU A 287 -10.62 -12.51 -6.10
CA GLU A 287 -10.95 -12.98 -4.75
C GLU A 287 -12.09 -12.19 -4.09
N TYR A 288 -12.21 -10.91 -4.41
CA TYR A 288 -13.27 -10.04 -3.87
C TYR A 288 -14.42 -9.79 -4.84
N LEU A 289 -14.25 -10.10 -6.12
CA LEU A 289 -15.34 -10.00 -7.11
C LEU A 289 -16.48 -11.02 -6.86
N ALA A 290 -16.23 -12.04 -6.03
CA ALA A 290 -17.24 -13.02 -5.64
C ALA A 290 -18.30 -12.45 -4.68
N TYR A 291 -18.05 -11.27 -4.09
CA TYR A 291 -18.98 -10.62 -3.18
C TYR A 291 -19.74 -9.50 -3.89
N GLU A 292 -20.99 -9.75 -4.27
CA GLU A 292 -21.92 -8.65 -4.52
C GLU A 292 -22.05 -7.86 -3.20
N ASN A 293 -21.83 -6.54 -3.26
CA ASN A 293 -21.79 -5.68 -2.09
C ASN A 293 -20.74 -6.13 -1.06
N THR A 294 -19.47 -5.91 -1.38
CA THR A 294 -18.33 -6.29 -0.53
C THR A 294 -18.41 -5.69 0.88
N ALA A 295 -19.05 -4.52 1.03
CA ALA A 295 -19.29 -3.90 2.33
C ALA A 295 -20.16 -4.79 3.26
N SER A 296 -21.04 -5.64 2.70
CA SER A 296 -21.88 -6.56 3.50
C SER A 296 -21.04 -7.53 4.31
N SER A 297 -19.85 -7.88 3.87
CA SER A 297 -18.93 -8.76 4.60
C SER A 297 -18.53 -8.21 5.99
N VAL A 298 -18.66 -6.91 6.20
CA VAL A 298 -18.49 -6.23 7.49
C VAL A 298 -19.85 -5.94 8.13
N MET A 299 -20.78 -5.39 7.33
CA MET A 299 -22.11 -4.97 7.84
C MET A 299 -22.90 -6.10 8.48
N ASP A 300 -22.82 -7.31 7.93
CA ASP A 300 -23.60 -8.48 8.38
C ASP A 300 -22.99 -9.17 9.61
N ARG A 301 -21.81 -8.74 10.09
CA ARG A 301 -21.16 -9.34 11.26
C ARG A 301 -21.90 -9.00 12.55
N GLN A 302 -22.31 -10.06 13.27
CA GLN A 302 -23.06 -9.94 14.52
C GLN A 302 -22.18 -9.57 15.72
N GLY A 303 -20.90 -9.87 15.66
CA GLY A 303 -19.94 -9.61 16.74
C GLY A 303 -19.30 -8.24 16.71
N LEU A 304 -19.60 -7.40 15.70
CA LEU A 304 -19.19 -6.01 15.61
C LEU A 304 -20.39 -5.10 15.88
N ASN A 305 -20.19 -4.07 16.73
CA ASN A 305 -21.22 -3.04 16.92
C ASN A 305 -21.23 -2.03 15.77
N ASP A 306 -22.20 -1.12 15.73
CA ASP A 306 -22.36 -0.17 14.62
C ASP A 306 -21.16 0.79 14.50
N GLN A 307 -20.57 1.20 15.62
CA GLN A 307 -19.38 2.04 15.64
C GLN A 307 -18.15 1.31 15.06
N ASP A 308 -17.98 0.02 15.38
CA ASP A 308 -16.89 -0.78 14.81
C ASP A 308 -17.02 -0.85 13.28
N LYS A 309 -18.23 -1.10 12.79
CA LYS A 309 -18.54 -1.18 11.36
C LYS A 309 -18.31 0.15 10.64
N GLU A 310 -18.79 1.25 11.21
CA GLU A 310 -18.57 2.59 10.67
C GLU A 310 -17.10 2.93 10.55
N LEU A 311 -16.32 2.67 11.61
CA LEU A 311 -14.89 2.95 11.62
C LEU A 311 -14.12 2.10 10.61
N ILE A 312 -14.43 0.81 10.51
CA ILE A 312 -13.76 -0.11 9.57
C ILE A 312 -14.12 0.24 8.12
N LEU A 313 -15.39 0.52 7.82
CA LEU A 313 -15.83 0.73 6.43
C LEU A 313 -15.39 2.06 5.83
N GLY A 314 -15.01 3.05 6.64
CA GLY A 314 -14.57 4.34 6.09
C GLY A 314 -14.07 5.34 7.12
N GLY A 315 -14.59 5.31 8.36
CA GLY A 315 -14.30 6.35 9.36
C GLY A 315 -12.82 6.50 9.70
N ASN A 316 -12.09 5.40 9.83
CA ASN A 316 -10.66 5.45 10.17
C ASN A 316 -9.80 5.95 9.02
N ILE A 317 -10.00 5.42 7.81
CA ILE A 317 -9.21 5.83 6.65
C ILE A 317 -9.59 7.24 6.18
N GLY A 318 -10.87 7.62 6.25
CA GLY A 318 -11.33 8.98 5.97
C GLY A 318 -10.66 10.00 6.91
N ARG A 319 -10.65 9.71 8.22
CA ARG A 319 -9.95 10.54 9.21
C ARG A 319 -8.44 10.66 8.93
N MET A 320 -7.78 9.58 8.49
CA MET A 320 -6.36 9.60 8.12
C MET A 320 -6.12 10.48 6.88
N LEU A 321 -7.01 10.43 5.90
CA LEU A 321 -6.95 11.22 4.66
C LEU A 321 -7.43 12.67 4.84
N GLY A 322 -8.13 12.97 5.93
CA GLY A 322 -8.72 14.30 6.19
C GLY A 322 -9.97 14.60 5.36
N ILE A 323 -10.76 13.58 5.02
CA ILE A 323 -12.00 13.66 4.25
C ILE A 323 -13.20 13.21 5.07
#